data_41c9c5b83c70782f67339071aa932728
#
_entry.id   41c9c5b83c70782f67339071aa932728
#
_cell.length_a   1.000
_cell.length_b   1.000
_cell.length_c   1.000
_cell.angle_alpha   90.00
_cell.angle_beta   90.00
_cell.angle_gamma   90.00
#
_symmetry.space_group_name_H-M   'P 1'
#
loop_
_entity.id
_entity.type
_entity.pdbx_description
1 polymer ?
#
loop_
_entity_poly.entity_id
_entity_poly.type
_entity_poly.pdbx_seq_one_letter_code
_entity_poly.pdbx_strand_id
1 'polypeptide(L)'
;ITGVLMISTVPVMIILFSIILKIEKTNTFQVLGVIFSLLGVLFIISKADFEVFKNLAFEKGDLFALFAMISWSLYSALLKKKNYGLSPITLLQVVIGLGVIFLIPMYAIDYIYIGNRITINTNFILVLSYVVLLPGIISFFFWIKGVALIGANRAGIYLHLMPILAAILAMIIFDEVLLFYHYIGGIFIISGILLSNKKN
;
A
#
# COMPACT_ATOMS: atom_id res chain seq x y z
N ILE A 1 5.86 -4.50 -12.99
CA ILE A 1 5.81 -5.71 -12.13
C ILE A 1 6.56 -5.44 -10.83
N THR A 2 7.80 -4.94 -10.85
CA THR A 2 8.64 -4.68 -9.66
C THR A 2 7.93 -3.83 -8.61
N GLY A 3 7.28 -2.73 -9.01
CA GLY A 3 6.54 -1.86 -8.08
C GLY A 3 5.38 -2.56 -7.38
N VAL A 4 4.63 -3.42 -8.08
CA VAL A 4 3.51 -4.17 -7.48
C VAL A 4 4.03 -5.23 -6.51
N LEU A 5 5.16 -5.88 -6.82
CA LEU A 5 5.83 -6.79 -5.92
C LEU A 5 6.27 -6.09 -4.63
N MET A 6 6.83 -4.89 -4.75
CA MET A 6 7.24 -4.10 -3.59
C MET A 6 6.06 -3.74 -2.69
N ILE A 7 4.95 -3.27 -3.27
CA ILE A 7 3.73 -2.96 -2.49
C ILE A 7 3.22 -4.21 -1.76
N SER A 8 3.33 -5.39 -2.38
CA SER A 8 2.90 -6.65 -1.77
C SER A 8 3.71 -7.04 -0.53
N THR A 9 4.91 -6.49 -0.34
CA THR A 9 5.71 -6.74 0.86
C THR A 9 5.28 -5.89 2.07
N VAL A 10 4.48 -4.84 1.85
CA VAL A 10 4.06 -3.90 2.91
C VAL A 10 3.40 -4.60 4.10
N PRO A 11 2.43 -5.53 3.94
CA PRO A 11 1.83 -6.22 5.10
C PRO A 11 2.83 -7.02 5.92
N VAL A 12 3.82 -7.63 5.27
CA VAL A 12 4.92 -8.35 5.94
C VAL A 12 5.77 -7.36 6.74
N MET A 13 6.13 -6.23 6.15
CA MET A 13 6.93 -5.18 6.81
C MET A 13 6.17 -4.56 8.00
N ILE A 14 4.85 -4.35 7.89
CA ILE A 14 4.03 -3.84 9.01
C ILE A 14 4.10 -4.80 10.20
N ILE A 15 3.91 -6.11 9.97
CA ILE A 15 4.03 -7.12 11.04
C ILE A 15 5.45 -7.12 11.61
N LEU A 16 6.48 -7.08 10.78
CA LEU A 16 7.86 -7.04 11.21
C LEU A 16 8.14 -5.83 12.15
N PHE A 17 7.73 -4.63 11.74
CA PHE A 17 7.88 -3.44 12.58
C PHE A 17 7.02 -3.52 13.84
N SER A 18 5.82 -4.08 13.78
CA SER A 18 4.97 -4.28 14.96
C SER A 18 5.64 -5.21 15.98
N ILE A 19 6.33 -6.25 15.54
CA ILE A 19 7.08 -7.18 16.40
C ILE A 19 8.32 -6.49 16.97
N ILE A 20 9.17 -5.90 16.11
CA ILE A 20 10.45 -5.26 16.51
C ILE A 20 10.19 -4.13 17.51
N LEU A 21 9.19 -3.30 17.25
CA LEU A 21 8.87 -2.15 18.09
C LEU A 21 7.90 -2.48 19.24
N LYS A 22 7.51 -3.76 19.36
CA LYS A 22 6.58 -4.25 20.40
C LYS A 22 5.27 -3.45 20.46
N ILE A 23 4.69 -3.16 19.27
CA ILE A 23 3.49 -2.31 19.15
C ILE A 23 2.22 -3.14 19.31
N GLU A 24 2.12 -4.24 18.58
CA GLU A 24 0.98 -5.16 18.62
C GLU A 24 1.45 -6.58 18.85
N LYS A 25 0.65 -7.33 19.63
CA LYS A 25 0.84 -8.78 19.73
C LYS A 25 0.42 -9.41 18.41
N THR A 26 1.37 -10.07 17.76
CA THR A 26 1.11 -10.82 16.53
C THR A 26 0.85 -12.28 16.89
N ASN A 27 -0.22 -12.88 16.36
CA ASN A 27 -0.47 -14.30 16.53
C ASN A 27 -0.02 -15.08 15.28
N THR A 28 0.14 -16.39 15.44
CA THR A 28 0.58 -17.30 14.36
C THR A 28 -0.38 -17.27 13.17
N PHE A 29 -1.68 -17.13 13.40
CA PHE A 29 -2.67 -17.03 12.33
C PHE A 29 -2.52 -15.78 11.48
N GLN A 30 -2.10 -14.66 12.08
CA GLN A 30 -1.81 -13.43 11.34
C GLN A 30 -0.60 -13.61 10.40
N VAL A 31 0.47 -14.21 10.90
CA VAL A 31 1.67 -14.49 10.11
C VAL A 31 1.36 -15.45 8.96
N LEU A 32 0.71 -16.57 9.26
CA LEU A 32 0.30 -17.53 8.23
C LEU A 32 -0.66 -16.91 7.22
N GLY A 33 -1.63 -16.11 7.68
CA GLY A 33 -2.56 -15.40 6.82
C GLY A 33 -1.87 -14.45 5.83
N VAL A 34 -0.87 -13.69 6.31
CA VAL A 34 -0.07 -12.80 5.44
C VAL A 34 0.76 -13.61 4.44
N ILE A 35 1.35 -14.73 4.85
CA ILE A 35 2.10 -15.61 3.93
C ILE A 35 1.17 -16.18 2.86
N PHE A 36 0.01 -16.71 3.24
CA PHE A 36 -0.98 -17.24 2.28
C PHE A 36 -1.47 -16.18 1.31
N SER A 37 -1.82 -15.00 1.81
CA SER A 37 -2.28 -13.92 0.93
C SER A 37 -1.15 -13.39 0.03
N LEU A 38 0.10 -13.34 0.51
CA LEU A 38 1.24 -12.98 -0.31
C LEU A 38 1.46 -13.97 -1.46
N LEU A 39 1.36 -15.28 -1.19
CA LEU A 39 1.44 -16.32 -2.24
C LEU A 39 0.36 -16.10 -3.30
N GLY A 40 -0.86 -15.75 -2.90
CA GLY A 40 -1.93 -15.42 -3.84
C GLY A 40 -1.63 -14.18 -4.69
N VAL A 41 -1.07 -13.14 -4.10
CA VAL A 41 -0.64 -11.94 -4.82
C VAL A 41 0.47 -12.27 -5.83
N LEU A 42 1.49 -13.02 -5.40
CA LEU A 42 2.59 -13.45 -6.27
C LEU A 42 2.07 -14.30 -7.45
N PHE A 43 1.07 -15.15 -7.21
CA PHE A 43 0.45 -15.96 -8.25
C PHE A 43 -0.29 -15.13 -9.29
N ILE A 44 -1.02 -14.07 -8.87
CA ILE A 44 -1.68 -13.14 -9.79
C ILE A 44 -0.65 -12.33 -10.59
N ILE A 45 0.37 -11.77 -9.92
CA ILE A 45 1.36 -10.89 -10.56
C ILE A 45 2.20 -11.65 -11.58
N SER A 46 2.57 -12.89 -11.25
CA SER A 46 3.33 -13.76 -12.17
C SER A 46 2.47 -14.30 -13.32
N LYS A 47 1.14 -14.11 -13.28
CA LYS A 47 0.21 -14.75 -14.23
C LYS A 47 0.36 -16.28 -14.26
N ALA A 48 0.73 -16.89 -13.13
CA ALA A 48 1.12 -18.29 -12.97
C ALA A 48 2.37 -18.72 -13.77
N ASP A 49 3.16 -17.77 -14.25
CA ASP A 49 4.46 -17.99 -14.90
C ASP A 49 5.58 -17.48 -14.01
N PHE A 50 6.32 -18.40 -13.39
CA PHE A 50 7.42 -18.04 -12.49
C PHE A 50 8.69 -17.55 -13.20
N GLU A 51 8.81 -17.73 -14.53
CA GLU A 51 9.91 -17.16 -15.31
C GLU A 51 9.89 -15.62 -15.26
N VAL A 52 8.73 -15.01 -15.02
CA VAL A 52 8.58 -13.56 -14.81
C VAL A 52 9.53 -13.05 -13.72
N PHE A 53 9.76 -13.83 -12.66
CA PHE A 53 10.63 -13.42 -11.55
C PHE A 53 12.13 -13.50 -11.90
N LYS A 54 12.51 -14.34 -12.87
CA LYS A 54 13.90 -14.43 -13.35
C LYS A 54 14.31 -13.23 -14.21
N ASN A 55 13.32 -12.62 -14.86
CA ASN A 55 13.50 -11.49 -15.77
C ASN A 55 13.24 -10.13 -15.10
N LEU A 56 13.20 -10.07 -13.75
CA LEU A 56 13.06 -8.81 -13.03
C LEU A 56 14.34 -7.99 -13.18
N ALA A 57 14.25 -6.86 -13.87
CA ALA A 57 15.29 -5.86 -13.90
C ALA A 57 15.02 -4.83 -12.79
N PHE A 58 15.97 -4.67 -11.89
CA PHE A 58 15.91 -3.64 -10.86
C PHE A 58 16.52 -2.34 -11.40
N GLU A 59 15.74 -1.29 -11.30
CA GLU A 59 16.15 0.06 -11.67
C GLU A 59 16.49 0.90 -10.44
N LYS A 60 17.20 2.02 -10.64
CA LYS A 60 17.51 2.95 -9.53
C LYS A 60 16.23 3.48 -8.85
N GLY A 61 15.16 3.63 -9.61
CA GLY A 61 13.83 4.02 -9.08
C GLY A 61 13.25 3.03 -8.07
N ASP A 62 13.52 1.74 -8.23
CA ASP A 62 13.02 0.71 -7.32
C ASP A 62 13.59 0.85 -5.91
N LEU A 63 14.82 1.38 -5.78
CA LEU A 63 15.41 1.67 -4.49
C LEU A 63 14.61 2.75 -3.72
N PHE A 64 14.21 3.83 -4.42
CA PHE A 64 13.36 4.86 -3.82
C PHE A 64 11.96 4.32 -3.47
N ALA A 65 11.40 3.46 -4.32
CA ALA A 65 10.14 2.79 -4.04
C ALA A 65 10.24 1.90 -2.79
N LEU A 66 11.34 1.15 -2.63
CA LEU A 66 11.59 0.33 -1.45
C LEU A 66 11.65 1.18 -0.18
N PHE A 67 12.38 2.31 -0.19
CA PHE A 67 12.41 3.25 0.93
C PHE A 67 11.02 3.81 1.26
N ALA A 68 10.22 4.11 0.24
CA ALA A 68 8.85 4.56 0.43
C ALA A 68 7.98 3.47 1.11
N MET A 69 8.11 2.19 0.69
CA MET A 69 7.36 1.08 1.30
C MET A 69 7.79 0.81 2.75
N ILE A 70 9.09 0.90 3.04
CA ILE A 70 9.62 0.81 4.41
C ILE A 70 9.04 1.93 5.27
N SER A 71 9.10 3.18 4.79
CA SER A 71 8.59 4.35 5.49
C SER A 71 7.07 4.25 5.73
N TRP A 72 6.31 3.83 4.72
CA TRP A 72 4.88 3.60 4.82
C TRP A 72 4.51 2.52 5.83
N SER A 73 5.26 1.40 5.83
CA SER A 73 5.05 0.29 6.76
C SER A 73 5.35 0.69 8.19
N LEU A 74 6.45 1.42 8.41
CA LEU A 74 6.82 1.96 9.71
C LEU A 74 5.78 2.97 10.21
N TYR A 75 5.36 3.92 9.37
CA TYR A 75 4.28 4.86 9.66
C TYR A 75 3.01 4.13 10.09
N SER A 76 2.59 3.13 9.31
CA SER A 76 1.38 2.36 9.58
C SER A 76 1.44 1.61 10.92
N ALA A 77 2.59 1.00 11.25
CA ALA A 77 2.80 0.37 12.54
C ALA A 77 2.75 1.41 13.69
N LEU A 78 3.41 2.55 13.54
CA LEU A 78 3.47 3.61 14.55
C LEU A 78 2.12 4.28 14.80
N LEU A 79 1.21 4.31 13.83
CA LEU A 79 -0.15 4.82 14.03
C LEU A 79 -0.88 4.15 15.19
N LYS A 80 -0.59 2.86 15.46
CA LYS A 80 -1.21 2.12 16.56
C LYS A 80 -0.48 2.33 17.89
N LYS A 81 0.82 2.65 17.86
CA LYS A 81 1.66 2.72 19.07
C LYS A 81 1.25 3.81 20.04
N LYS A 82 0.83 4.97 19.53
CA LYS A 82 0.48 6.15 20.35
C LYS A 82 -0.95 6.57 20.08
N ASN A 83 -1.72 6.66 21.13
CA ASN A 83 -2.94 7.45 21.10
C ASN A 83 -2.54 8.92 21.19
N TYR A 84 -2.50 9.60 20.06
CA TYR A 84 -2.15 11.03 20.00
C TYR A 84 -3.25 11.94 20.54
N GLY A 85 -4.40 11.39 20.96
CA GLY A 85 -5.56 12.19 21.35
C GLY A 85 -6.17 13.02 20.21
N LEU A 86 -5.73 12.77 18.97
CA LEU A 86 -6.19 13.50 17.78
C LEU A 86 -7.26 12.69 17.05
N SER A 87 -8.22 13.39 16.48
CA SER A 87 -9.14 12.76 15.53
C SER A 87 -8.40 12.30 14.28
N PRO A 88 -8.88 11.27 13.54
CA PRO A 88 -8.25 10.82 12.31
C PRO A 88 -8.04 11.94 11.28
N ILE A 89 -8.99 12.88 11.19
CA ILE A 89 -8.87 14.01 10.26
C ILE A 89 -7.79 15.00 10.71
N THR A 90 -7.70 15.28 12.00
CA THR A 90 -6.68 16.17 12.57
C THR A 90 -5.29 15.56 12.39
N LEU A 91 -5.15 14.25 12.62
CA LEU A 91 -3.89 13.55 12.40
C LEU A 91 -3.48 13.60 10.91
N LEU A 92 -4.43 13.40 9.99
CA LEU A 92 -4.21 13.53 8.56
C LEU A 92 -3.74 14.94 8.19
N GLN A 93 -4.37 16.00 8.73
CA GLN A 93 -3.95 17.39 8.50
C GLN A 93 -2.52 17.63 8.94
N VAL A 94 -2.14 17.13 10.12
CA VAL A 94 -0.76 17.25 10.64
C VAL A 94 0.23 16.54 9.72
N VAL A 95 -0.06 15.31 9.29
CA VAL A 95 0.82 14.53 8.41
C VAL A 95 0.99 15.22 7.06
N ILE A 96 -0.11 15.69 6.45
CA ILE A 96 -0.07 16.45 5.18
C ILE A 96 0.73 17.75 5.37
N GLY A 97 0.47 18.51 6.44
CA GLY A 97 1.17 19.77 6.71
C GLY A 97 2.68 19.59 6.84
N LEU A 98 3.11 18.56 7.59
CA LEU A 98 4.52 18.21 7.68
C LEU A 98 5.10 17.78 6.32
N GLY A 99 4.35 16.97 5.56
CA GLY A 99 4.74 16.58 4.20
C GLY A 99 4.98 17.78 3.29
N VAL A 100 4.08 18.77 3.31
CA VAL A 100 4.22 20.01 2.54
C VAL A 100 5.48 20.78 2.95
N ILE A 101 5.75 20.93 4.26
CA ILE A 101 6.95 21.61 4.75
C ILE A 101 8.23 20.98 4.21
N PHE A 102 8.31 19.66 4.12
CA PHE A 102 9.47 18.95 3.56
C PHE A 102 9.50 18.97 2.02
N LEU A 103 8.35 18.98 1.35
CA LEU A 103 8.30 18.98 -0.11
C LEU A 103 8.57 20.33 -0.74
N ILE A 104 8.25 21.47 -0.07
CA ILE A 104 8.49 22.81 -0.59
C ILE A 104 9.97 23.03 -0.95
N PRO A 105 10.96 22.79 -0.07
CA PRO A 105 12.36 22.98 -0.42
C PRO A 105 12.83 22.02 -1.54
N MET A 106 12.33 20.79 -1.59
CA MET A 106 12.64 19.84 -2.65
C MET A 106 12.13 20.33 -4.00
N TYR A 107 10.87 20.82 -4.02
CA TYR A 107 10.31 21.43 -5.22
C TYR A 107 11.06 22.69 -5.66
N ALA A 108 11.48 23.54 -4.72
CA ALA A 108 12.27 24.73 -5.03
C ALA A 108 13.61 24.36 -5.69
N ILE A 109 14.28 23.32 -5.20
CA ILE A 109 15.52 22.80 -5.80
C ILE A 109 15.25 22.27 -7.21
N ASP A 110 14.21 21.45 -7.40
CA ASP A 110 13.84 20.93 -8.72
C ASP A 110 13.55 22.06 -9.72
N TYR A 111 12.76 23.04 -9.28
CA TYR A 111 12.40 24.19 -10.11
C TYR A 111 13.60 25.06 -10.54
N ILE A 112 14.56 25.29 -9.60
CA ILE A 112 15.71 26.15 -9.86
C ILE A 112 16.81 25.44 -10.66
N TYR A 113 17.12 24.19 -10.32
CA TYR A 113 18.29 23.48 -10.87
C TYR A 113 17.96 22.54 -12.02
N ILE A 114 16.77 21.92 -12.03
CA ILE A 114 16.37 20.98 -13.07
C ILE A 114 15.50 21.68 -14.12
N GLY A 115 14.79 22.74 -13.72
CA GLY A 115 13.99 23.55 -14.63
C GLY A 115 12.66 22.92 -15.04
N ASN A 116 12.21 21.88 -14.34
CA ASN A 116 10.91 21.27 -14.57
C ASN A 116 9.79 22.26 -14.26
N ARG A 117 8.99 22.57 -15.27
CA ARG A 117 7.85 23.48 -15.12
C ARG A 117 6.54 22.74 -15.33
N ILE A 118 5.64 22.91 -14.39
CA ILE A 118 4.30 22.33 -14.47
C ILE A 118 3.47 23.19 -15.44
N THR A 119 2.93 22.56 -16.49
CA THR A 119 1.95 23.20 -17.37
C THR A 119 0.55 22.98 -16.80
N ILE A 120 -0.05 24.08 -16.33
CA ILE A 120 -1.40 24.04 -15.78
C ILE A 120 -2.40 24.07 -16.94
N ASN A 121 -3.10 22.95 -17.14
CA ASN A 121 -4.19 22.82 -18.10
C ASN A 121 -5.36 22.06 -17.46
N THR A 122 -6.48 21.95 -18.16
CA THR A 122 -7.68 21.28 -17.66
C THR A 122 -7.42 19.83 -17.23
N ASN A 123 -6.64 19.06 -18.02
CA ASN A 123 -6.30 17.69 -17.69
C ASN A 123 -5.45 17.61 -16.42
N PHE A 124 -4.49 18.52 -16.25
CA PHE A 124 -3.69 18.60 -15.02
C PHE A 124 -4.57 18.83 -13.80
N ILE A 125 -5.51 19.79 -13.89
CA ILE A 125 -6.43 20.10 -12.78
C ILE A 125 -7.33 18.90 -12.45
N LEU A 126 -7.87 18.21 -13.45
CA LEU A 126 -8.71 17.02 -13.26
C LEU A 126 -7.93 15.89 -12.58
N VAL A 127 -6.73 15.57 -13.09
CA VAL A 127 -5.88 14.52 -12.51
C VAL A 127 -5.44 14.89 -11.10
N LEU A 128 -5.03 16.15 -10.88
CA LEU A 128 -4.63 16.64 -9.57
C LEU A 128 -5.80 16.54 -8.57
N SER A 129 -6.99 16.97 -8.96
CA SER A 129 -8.19 16.88 -8.12
C SER A 129 -8.52 15.44 -7.76
N TYR A 130 -8.44 14.51 -8.72
CA TYR A 130 -8.60 13.07 -8.47
C TYR A 130 -7.58 12.56 -7.45
N VAL A 131 -6.30 12.85 -7.65
CA VAL A 131 -5.21 12.35 -6.78
C VAL A 131 -5.29 12.96 -5.37
N VAL A 132 -5.64 14.22 -5.26
CA VAL A 132 -5.77 14.88 -3.95
C VAL A 132 -6.98 14.35 -3.19
N LEU A 133 -8.13 14.25 -3.83
CA LEU A 133 -9.38 13.88 -3.14
C LEU A 133 -9.44 12.39 -2.81
N LEU A 134 -9.23 11.51 -3.79
CA LEU A 134 -9.46 10.08 -3.59
C LEU A 134 -8.29 9.40 -2.88
N PRO A 135 -7.08 9.25 -3.44
CA PRO A 135 -5.99 8.61 -2.71
C PRO A 135 -5.43 9.50 -1.59
N GLY A 136 -5.36 10.84 -1.79
CA GLY A 136 -4.73 11.75 -0.83
C GLY A 136 -5.54 11.99 0.45
N ILE A 137 -6.84 12.24 0.35
CA ILE A 137 -7.67 12.57 1.52
C ILE A 137 -8.50 11.37 1.94
N ILE A 138 -9.34 10.84 1.05
CA ILE A 138 -10.33 9.81 1.39
C ILE A 138 -9.64 8.51 1.81
N SER A 139 -8.72 8.01 1.00
CA SER A 139 -8.04 6.73 1.29
C SER A 139 -7.16 6.81 2.54
N PHE A 140 -6.43 7.91 2.73
CA PHE A 140 -5.62 8.11 3.93
C PHE A 140 -6.47 8.24 5.20
N PHE A 141 -7.58 8.96 5.14
CA PHE A 141 -8.53 9.06 6.25
C PHE A 141 -9.04 7.67 6.65
N PHE A 142 -9.50 6.88 5.68
CA PHE A 142 -9.97 5.53 5.96
C PHE A 142 -8.85 4.58 6.42
N TRP A 143 -7.62 4.77 5.93
CA TRP A 143 -6.46 4.03 6.40
C TRP A 143 -6.20 4.30 7.88
N ILE A 144 -6.09 5.58 8.28
CA ILE A 144 -5.88 5.98 9.67
C ILE A 144 -6.99 5.42 10.56
N LYS A 145 -8.25 5.57 10.13
CA LYS A 145 -9.42 5.06 10.86
C LYS A 145 -9.40 3.52 10.94
N GLY A 146 -9.08 2.84 9.87
CA GLY A 146 -8.95 1.38 9.82
C GLY A 146 -7.89 0.87 10.79
N VAL A 147 -6.68 1.44 10.75
CA VAL A 147 -5.61 1.09 11.69
C VAL A 147 -6.00 1.36 13.13
N ALA A 148 -6.69 2.46 13.41
CA ALA A 148 -7.17 2.76 14.76
C ALA A 148 -8.17 1.71 15.28
N LEU A 149 -9.08 1.23 14.42
CA LEU A 149 -10.14 0.28 14.78
C LEU A 149 -9.64 -1.16 14.91
N ILE A 150 -8.93 -1.68 13.92
CA ILE A 150 -8.58 -3.11 13.82
C ILE A 150 -7.09 -3.41 14.03
N GLY A 151 -6.26 -2.37 14.16
CA GLY A 151 -4.80 -2.48 14.28
C GLY A 151 -4.07 -2.51 12.95
N ALA A 152 -2.77 -2.19 12.98
CA ALA A 152 -1.94 -2.08 11.79
C ALA A 152 -1.73 -3.44 11.09
N ASN A 153 -1.51 -4.50 11.88
CA ASN A 153 -1.29 -5.84 11.36
C ASN A 153 -2.50 -6.37 10.56
N ARG A 154 -3.73 -6.15 11.10
CA ARG A 154 -4.95 -6.57 10.40
C ARG A 154 -5.30 -5.63 9.26
N ALA A 155 -5.12 -4.32 9.41
CA ALA A 155 -5.35 -3.38 8.32
C ALA A 155 -4.41 -3.67 7.14
N GLY A 156 -3.14 -3.97 7.41
CA GLY A 156 -2.11 -4.23 6.42
C GLY A 156 -2.47 -5.35 5.45
N ILE A 157 -2.97 -6.49 5.94
CA ILE A 157 -3.27 -7.63 5.06
C ILE A 157 -4.33 -7.33 3.99
N TYR A 158 -5.24 -6.38 4.24
CA TYR A 158 -6.25 -5.96 3.25
C TYR A 158 -5.63 -5.28 2.02
N LEU A 159 -4.37 -4.81 2.09
CA LEU A 159 -3.65 -4.31 0.91
C LEU A 159 -3.46 -5.40 -0.15
N HIS A 160 -3.42 -6.67 0.25
CA HIS A 160 -3.37 -7.79 -0.70
C HIS A 160 -4.65 -7.95 -1.54
N LEU A 161 -5.75 -7.26 -1.21
CA LEU A 161 -6.93 -7.20 -2.09
C LEU A 161 -6.71 -6.34 -3.34
N MET A 162 -5.70 -5.47 -3.35
CA MET A 162 -5.47 -4.55 -4.47
C MET A 162 -5.39 -5.26 -5.84
N PRO A 163 -4.64 -6.37 -6.03
CA PRO A 163 -4.59 -7.06 -7.31
C PRO A 163 -5.95 -7.63 -7.74
N ILE A 164 -6.75 -8.15 -6.81
CA ILE A 164 -8.09 -8.66 -7.09
C ILE A 164 -9.00 -7.52 -7.54
N LEU A 165 -9.03 -6.42 -6.78
CA LEU A 165 -9.84 -5.26 -7.09
C LEU A 165 -9.43 -4.62 -8.41
N ALA A 166 -8.12 -4.55 -8.69
CA ALA A 166 -7.59 -4.07 -9.97
C ALA A 166 -8.06 -4.95 -11.14
N ALA A 167 -8.01 -6.28 -11.00
CA ALA A 167 -8.47 -7.21 -12.02
C ALA A 167 -9.99 -7.10 -12.27
N ILE A 168 -10.79 -6.94 -11.20
CA ILE A 168 -12.25 -6.73 -11.32
C ILE A 168 -12.54 -5.39 -12.02
N LEU A 169 -11.82 -4.32 -11.66
CA LEU A 169 -12.00 -3.02 -12.31
C LEU A 169 -11.57 -3.05 -13.78
N ALA A 170 -10.49 -3.75 -14.10
CA ALA A 170 -10.04 -3.93 -15.48
C ALA A 170 -11.08 -4.69 -16.31
N MET A 171 -11.71 -5.71 -15.74
CA MET A 171 -12.82 -6.43 -16.37
C MET A 171 -14.02 -5.50 -16.65
N ILE A 172 -14.38 -4.64 -15.70
CA ILE A 172 -15.57 -3.77 -15.84
C ILE A 172 -15.32 -2.59 -16.77
N ILE A 173 -14.10 -2.00 -16.74
CA ILE A 173 -13.79 -0.75 -17.45
C ILE A 173 -13.20 -1.00 -18.83
N PHE A 174 -12.41 -2.06 -18.98
CA PHE A 174 -11.65 -2.37 -20.20
C PHE A 174 -12.08 -3.66 -20.88
N ASP A 175 -13.17 -4.29 -20.41
CA ASP A 175 -13.68 -5.58 -20.91
C ASP A 175 -12.61 -6.71 -20.89
N GLU A 176 -11.65 -6.64 -19.94
CA GLU A 176 -10.63 -7.67 -19.79
C GLU A 176 -11.23 -8.96 -19.21
N VAL A 177 -10.71 -10.10 -19.61
CA VAL A 177 -11.18 -11.41 -19.14
C VAL A 177 -10.39 -11.84 -17.92
N LEU A 178 -11.11 -12.22 -16.86
CA LEU A 178 -10.48 -12.86 -15.70
C LEU A 178 -9.99 -14.26 -16.07
N LEU A 179 -8.69 -14.49 -15.97
CA LEU A 179 -8.04 -15.75 -16.25
C LEU A 179 -7.91 -16.59 -14.96
N PHE A 180 -7.62 -17.90 -15.12
CA PHE A 180 -7.59 -18.85 -14.01
C PHE A 180 -6.70 -18.42 -12.82
N TYR A 181 -5.59 -17.73 -13.10
CA TYR A 181 -4.68 -17.27 -12.05
C TYR A 181 -5.30 -16.16 -11.16
N HIS A 182 -6.26 -15.38 -11.68
CA HIS A 182 -7.00 -14.43 -10.85
C HIS A 182 -7.89 -15.14 -9.84
N TYR A 183 -8.55 -16.24 -10.23
CA TYR A 183 -9.40 -17.02 -9.34
C TYR A 183 -8.60 -17.75 -8.28
N ILE A 184 -7.54 -18.46 -8.67
CA ILE A 184 -6.68 -19.18 -7.73
C ILE A 184 -5.99 -18.22 -6.76
N GLY A 185 -5.34 -17.17 -7.28
CA GLY A 185 -4.70 -16.15 -6.43
C GLY A 185 -5.71 -15.45 -5.52
N GLY A 186 -6.92 -15.17 -6.02
CA GLY A 186 -8.02 -14.61 -5.24
C GLY A 186 -8.44 -15.49 -4.07
N ILE A 187 -8.55 -16.81 -4.28
CA ILE A 187 -8.83 -17.79 -3.21
C ILE A 187 -7.73 -17.75 -2.15
N PHE A 188 -6.46 -17.75 -2.54
CA PHE A 188 -5.34 -17.65 -1.59
C PHE A 188 -5.38 -16.34 -0.81
N ILE A 189 -5.64 -15.20 -1.44
CA ILE A 189 -5.72 -13.90 -0.78
C ILE A 189 -6.88 -13.89 0.23
N ILE A 190 -8.07 -14.30 -0.17
CA ILE A 190 -9.26 -14.30 0.69
C ILE A 190 -9.06 -15.25 1.87
N SER A 191 -8.56 -16.48 1.62
CA SER A 191 -8.29 -17.45 2.68
C SER A 191 -7.23 -16.94 3.67
N GLY A 192 -6.19 -16.26 3.17
CA GLY A 192 -5.17 -15.63 4.00
C GLY A 192 -5.74 -14.52 4.89
N ILE A 193 -6.61 -13.67 4.34
CA ILE A 193 -7.30 -12.61 5.11
C ILE A 193 -8.20 -13.23 6.18
N LEU A 194 -8.98 -14.25 5.84
CA LEU A 194 -9.85 -14.94 6.81
C LEU A 194 -9.02 -15.60 7.91
N LEU A 195 -7.92 -16.24 7.57
CA LEU A 195 -7.00 -16.85 8.51
C LEU A 195 -6.39 -15.80 9.46
N SER A 196 -5.93 -14.67 8.93
CA SER A 196 -5.34 -13.58 9.72
C SER A 196 -6.34 -12.96 10.72
N ASN A 197 -7.64 -13.01 10.43
CA ASN A 197 -8.68 -12.48 11.31
C ASN A 197 -9.11 -13.45 12.42
N LYS A 198 -8.63 -14.71 12.39
CA LYS A 198 -8.94 -15.71 13.42
C LYS A 198 -8.32 -15.27 14.76
N LYS A 199 -9.15 -15.29 15.80
CA LYS A 199 -8.70 -15.05 17.18
C LYS A 199 -8.12 -16.37 17.75
N ASN A 200 -7.10 -16.26 18.58
CA ASN A 200 -6.66 -17.38 19.43
C ASN A 200 -7.72 -17.64 20.48
#